data_187d9b4237fde5a885107dfaa5e80e67
#
_entry.id   187d9b4237fde5a885107dfaa5e80e67
#
_cell.length_a   1.000
_cell.length_b   1.000
_cell.length_c   1.000
_cell.angle_alpha   90.00
_cell.angle_beta   90.00
_cell.angle_gamma   90.00
#
_symmetry.space_group_name_H-M   'P 1'
#
loop_
_entity.id
_entity.type
_entity.pdbx_description
1 polymer ?
#
loop_
_entity_poly.entity_id
_entity_poly.type
_entity_poly.pdbx_seq_one_letter_code
_entity_poly.pdbx_strand_id
1 'polypeptide(L)'
;MSLQKLLPLLILLPVCMLHADWSQVIDLDQPLTRLSADPKKAKSAMKQHIEAQIVANESFLKESPKDPHAYESSVRLAVAKAKLASLQGNASEIVAELEKLKELEKQAPDDSQRAETMFRRLSLQWQNLGDTPDQRRENATTYARLFAAEFPQDRRAPRLLAEAAAFCDNHPDQKSKLIEQALSLSKEESLTRRLQDDRKRLDQLGKPVSLAFTTTDGEAFDLSKEQGHVVALVFWSAESAPCLVWMQYFARYAADIPSLKVVTVSLDRDRADLRAAMQALNIHWPTAYEGKGWESPIARRLGINTLPTLWLIDKKGCLRALNAREDYELKIKTLLLQN
;
A
#
# COMPACT_ATOMS: atom_id res chain seq x y z
N MET A 1 57.08 1.19 27.80
CA MET A 1 56.29 2.07 26.91
C MET A 1 54.85 1.69 27.03
N SER A 2 54.10 2.58 27.63
CA SER A 2 52.78 2.40 28.21
C SER A 2 51.67 2.51 27.18
N LEU A 3 50.84 1.45 27.03
CA LEU A 3 49.54 1.52 26.33
C LEU A 3 48.50 2.05 27.31
N GLN A 4 48.12 3.30 27.15
CA GLN A 4 46.95 3.86 27.84
C GLN A 4 45.65 3.36 27.20
N LYS A 5 44.91 2.57 27.98
CA LYS A 5 43.54 2.15 27.73
C LYS A 5 42.64 3.38 27.86
N LEU A 6 42.06 3.84 26.77
CA LEU A 6 40.93 4.76 26.77
C LEU A 6 39.70 3.99 27.19
N LEU A 7 39.25 4.17 28.42
CA LEU A 7 37.89 3.86 28.88
C LEU A 7 36.93 4.90 28.22
N PRO A 8 35.76 4.48 27.73
CA PRO A 8 34.72 5.45 27.40
C PRO A 8 34.17 6.00 28.71
N LEU A 9 34.29 7.32 28.82
CA LEU A 9 33.68 8.10 29.89
C LEU A 9 32.17 7.99 29.75
N LEU A 10 31.54 7.18 30.60
CA LEU A 10 30.10 7.25 30.84
C LEU A 10 29.84 8.60 31.51
N ILE A 11 29.43 9.58 30.73
CA ILE A 11 28.90 10.82 31.26
C ILE A 11 27.55 10.47 31.85
N LEU A 12 27.55 10.22 33.16
CA LEU A 12 26.37 10.35 34.00
C LEU A 12 25.99 11.82 33.99
N LEU A 13 25.16 12.20 33.02
CA LEU A 13 24.45 13.46 33.06
C LEU A 13 23.59 13.44 34.36
N PRO A 14 23.69 14.47 35.20
CA PRO A 14 22.82 14.58 36.36
C PRO A 14 21.37 14.56 35.80
N VAL A 15 20.49 13.86 36.53
CA VAL A 15 19.05 13.98 36.38
C VAL A 15 18.68 15.43 36.78
N CYS A 16 19.06 16.38 35.94
CA CYS A 16 18.38 17.65 35.91
C CYS A 16 16.94 17.30 35.49
N MET A 17 15.97 17.64 36.29
CA MET A 17 14.58 17.67 35.92
C MET A 17 14.51 18.53 34.67
N LEU A 18 14.61 17.88 33.51
CA LEU A 18 14.36 18.50 32.23
C LEU A 18 12.88 18.85 32.26
N HIS A 19 12.57 20.13 32.40
CA HIS A 19 11.25 20.63 32.07
C HIS A 19 11.01 20.23 30.60
N ALA A 20 10.12 19.26 30.38
CA ALA A 20 9.76 18.90 29.03
C ALA A 20 8.93 20.03 28.45
N ASP A 21 9.57 20.89 27.67
CA ASP A 21 8.86 21.90 26.91
C ASP A 21 8.22 21.26 25.66
N TRP A 22 7.33 22.00 25.03
CA TRP A 22 6.64 21.52 23.83
C TRP A 22 7.60 21.17 22.70
N SER A 23 8.76 21.84 22.59
CA SER A 23 9.76 21.57 21.55
C SER A 23 10.32 20.15 21.65
N GLN A 24 10.59 19.68 22.86
CA GLN A 24 11.07 18.30 23.08
C GLN A 24 10.04 17.25 22.67
N VAL A 25 8.75 17.52 22.95
CA VAL A 25 7.66 16.64 22.54
C VAL A 25 7.62 16.54 21.00
N ILE A 26 7.76 17.66 20.29
CA ILE A 26 7.76 17.69 18.82
C ILE A 26 8.99 17.03 18.22
N ASP A 27 10.17 17.27 18.79
CA ASP A 27 11.42 16.67 18.30
C ASP A 27 11.38 15.14 18.39
N LEU A 28 10.81 14.61 19.46
CA LEU A 28 10.63 13.17 19.63
C LEU A 28 9.53 12.57 18.74
N ASP A 29 8.61 13.38 18.18
CA ASP A 29 7.58 12.88 17.25
C ASP A 29 8.14 12.65 15.84
N GLN A 30 9.36 13.12 15.56
CA GLN A 30 10.02 12.83 14.29
C GLN A 30 10.37 11.36 14.17
N PRO A 31 10.16 10.74 13.00
CA PRO A 31 10.49 9.34 12.79
C PRO A 31 12.01 9.11 12.89
N LEU A 32 12.41 7.95 13.39
CA LEU A 32 13.81 7.53 13.38
C LEU A 32 14.34 7.47 11.94
N THR A 33 15.34 8.29 11.65
CA THR A 33 15.90 8.45 10.29
C THR A 33 16.80 7.27 9.85
N ARG A 34 17.31 6.48 10.81
CA ARG A 34 18.13 5.29 10.55
C ARG A 34 17.78 4.17 11.50
N LEU A 35 17.21 3.11 10.96
CA LEU A 35 17.02 1.85 11.67
C LEU A 35 18.15 0.89 11.31
N SER A 36 18.56 0.06 12.27
CA SER A 36 19.53 -1.02 12.04
C SER A 36 18.96 -2.03 11.04
N ALA A 37 19.81 -2.61 10.20
CA ALA A 37 19.42 -3.74 9.35
C ALA A 37 19.11 -5.01 10.17
N ASP A 38 19.58 -5.10 11.40
CA ASP A 38 19.24 -6.17 12.34
C ASP A 38 17.84 -5.91 12.92
N PRO A 39 16.84 -6.81 12.69
CA PRO A 39 15.47 -6.63 13.14
C PRO A 39 15.33 -6.48 14.66
N LYS A 40 16.17 -7.17 15.45
CA LYS A 40 16.14 -7.09 16.93
C LYS A 40 16.62 -5.72 17.40
N LYS A 41 17.70 -5.21 16.82
CA LYS A 41 18.21 -3.87 17.15
C LYS A 41 17.25 -2.78 16.68
N ALA A 42 16.65 -2.93 15.50
CA ALA A 42 15.64 -2.02 14.99
C ALA A 42 14.42 -1.95 15.92
N LYS A 43 13.89 -3.12 16.36
CA LYS A 43 12.78 -3.20 17.31
C LYS A 43 13.13 -2.57 18.65
N SER A 44 14.35 -2.80 19.17
CA SER A 44 14.81 -2.20 20.43
C SER A 44 14.91 -0.68 20.33
N ALA A 45 15.49 -0.14 19.26
CA ALA A 45 15.59 1.30 19.03
C ALA A 45 14.21 1.95 18.90
N MET A 46 13.28 1.33 18.17
CA MET A 46 11.90 1.80 18.04
C MET A 46 11.19 1.82 19.40
N LYS A 47 11.35 0.76 20.21
CA LYS A 47 10.78 0.71 21.57
C LYS A 47 11.30 1.85 22.44
N GLN A 48 12.63 2.05 22.51
CA GLN A 48 13.23 3.13 23.28
C GLN A 48 12.75 4.52 22.84
N HIS A 49 12.62 4.73 21.53
CA HIS A 49 12.11 5.99 21.00
C HIS A 49 10.65 6.24 21.44
N ILE A 50 9.78 5.24 21.36
CA ILE A 50 8.38 5.36 21.79
C ILE A 50 8.29 5.58 23.31
N GLU A 51 9.12 4.90 24.12
CA GLU A 51 9.19 5.12 25.56
C GLU A 51 9.61 6.56 25.90
N ALA A 52 10.56 7.12 25.15
CA ALA A 52 10.94 8.53 25.30
C ALA A 52 9.79 9.50 24.93
N GLN A 53 9.03 9.20 23.87
CA GLN A 53 7.82 9.97 23.52
C GLN A 53 6.78 9.95 24.66
N ILE A 54 6.56 8.78 25.29
CA ILE A 54 5.63 8.66 26.42
C ILE A 54 6.08 9.54 27.58
N VAL A 55 7.34 9.40 27.99
CA VAL A 55 7.90 10.18 29.12
C VAL A 55 7.80 11.69 28.86
N ALA A 56 8.16 12.15 27.65
CA ALA A 56 8.11 13.57 27.33
C ALA A 56 6.68 14.13 27.38
N ASN A 57 5.69 13.39 26.81
CA ASN A 57 4.30 13.83 26.84
C ASN A 57 3.72 13.79 28.28
N GLU A 58 4.04 12.78 29.09
CA GLU A 58 3.58 12.70 30.47
C GLU A 58 4.17 13.81 31.33
N SER A 59 5.45 14.14 31.15
CA SER A 59 6.11 15.26 31.86
C SER A 59 5.48 16.61 31.46
N PHE A 60 5.32 16.84 30.16
CA PHE A 60 4.68 18.05 29.63
C PHE A 60 3.27 18.27 30.20
N LEU A 61 2.44 17.22 30.17
CA LEU A 61 1.06 17.29 30.68
C LEU A 61 0.99 17.51 32.20
N LYS A 62 1.96 16.98 32.95
CA LYS A 62 2.06 17.20 34.39
C LYS A 62 2.48 18.62 34.74
N GLU A 63 3.44 19.17 34.00
CA GLU A 63 4.03 20.48 34.29
C GLU A 63 3.21 21.64 33.70
N SER A 64 2.56 21.41 32.56
CA SER A 64 1.83 22.41 31.78
C SER A 64 0.43 21.97 31.38
N PRO A 65 -0.45 21.57 32.33
CA PRO A 65 -1.77 21.00 32.03
C PRO A 65 -2.75 21.97 31.36
N LYS A 66 -2.49 23.26 31.39
CA LYS A 66 -3.31 24.32 30.79
C LYS A 66 -2.69 24.91 29.54
N ASP A 67 -1.56 24.39 29.06
CA ASP A 67 -0.90 24.82 27.85
C ASP A 67 -1.82 24.61 26.64
N PRO A 68 -1.83 25.49 25.63
CA PRO A 68 -2.60 25.29 24.39
C PRO A 68 -2.33 23.96 23.70
N HIS A 69 -1.14 23.38 23.87
CA HIS A 69 -0.75 22.11 23.29
C HIS A 69 -1.10 20.88 24.17
N ALA A 70 -1.69 21.06 25.36
CA ALA A 70 -2.01 19.95 26.28
C ALA A 70 -2.95 18.93 25.63
N TYR A 71 -3.91 19.37 24.82
CA TYR A 71 -4.77 18.46 24.06
C TYR A 71 -3.94 17.62 23.07
N GLU A 72 -3.11 18.28 22.26
CA GLU A 72 -2.27 17.60 21.26
C GLU A 72 -1.30 16.61 21.93
N SER A 73 -0.67 17.01 23.06
CA SER A 73 0.18 16.11 23.84
C SER A 73 -0.58 14.88 24.37
N SER A 74 -1.84 15.05 24.80
CA SER A 74 -2.69 13.93 25.23
C SER A 74 -2.97 12.92 24.11
N VAL A 75 -3.21 13.43 22.88
CA VAL A 75 -3.37 12.61 21.69
C VAL A 75 -2.08 11.86 21.34
N ARG A 76 -0.93 12.56 21.37
CA ARG A 76 0.40 11.96 21.10
C ARG A 76 0.74 10.88 22.12
N LEU A 77 0.44 11.11 23.40
CA LEU A 77 0.63 10.14 24.46
C LEU A 77 -0.17 8.86 24.23
N ALA A 78 -1.46 8.97 23.92
CA ALA A 78 -2.31 7.82 23.64
C ALA A 78 -1.82 7.04 22.40
N VAL A 79 -1.42 7.74 21.33
CA VAL A 79 -0.81 7.12 20.13
C VAL A 79 0.49 6.39 20.47
N ALA A 80 1.38 6.99 21.25
CA ALA A 80 2.63 6.37 21.64
C ALA A 80 2.40 5.13 22.52
N LYS A 81 1.47 5.17 23.47
CA LYS A 81 1.09 4.01 24.30
C LYS A 81 0.50 2.88 23.44
N ALA A 82 -0.39 3.17 22.51
CA ALA A 82 -0.93 2.18 21.58
C ALA A 82 0.16 1.52 20.71
N LYS A 83 1.11 2.31 20.22
CA LYS A 83 2.27 1.80 19.44
C LYS A 83 3.16 0.90 20.30
N LEU A 84 3.44 1.28 21.54
CA LEU A 84 4.23 0.47 22.47
C LEU A 84 3.53 -0.86 22.78
N ALA A 85 2.22 -0.81 23.06
CA ALA A 85 1.38 -1.99 23.29
C ALA A 85 1.40 -2.94 22.07
N SER A 86 1.34 -2.39 20.84
CA SER A 86 1.45 -3.17 19.61
C SER A 86 2.80 -3.89 19.48
N LEU A 87 3.92 -3.20 19.78
CA LEU A 87 5.25 -3.83 19.78
C LEU A 87 5.39 -4.94 20.82
N GLN A 88 4.63 -4.86 21.90
CA GLN A 88 4.62 -5.83 23.01
C GLN A 88 3.58 -6.94 22.82
N GLY A 89 2.67 -6.82 21.84
CA GLY A 89 1.57 -7.75 21.62
C GLY A 89 0.44 -7.64 22.67
N ASN A 90 0.31 -6.49 23.34
CA ASN A 90 -0.70 -6.23 24.36
C ASN A 90 -2.00 -5.68 23.75
N ALA A 91 -2.88 -6.60 23.29
CA ALA A 91 -4.12 -6.23 22.63
C ALA A 91 -5.09 -5.43 23.51
N SER A 92 -5.15 -5.73 24.81
CA SER A 92 -6.05 -5.03 25.75
C SER A 92 -5.67 -3.55 25.90
N GLU A 93 -4.39 -3.25 25.93
CA GLU A 93 -3.89 -1.88 26.03
C GLU A 93 -4.10 -1.10 24.72
N ILE A 94 -3.94 -1.76 23.57
CA ILE A 94 -4.27 -1.15 22.28
C ILE A 94 -5.74 -0.69 22.27
N VAL A 95 -6.67 -1.56 22.68
CA VAL A 95 -8.09 -1.23 22.75
C VAL A 95 -8.36 -0.06 23.71
N ALA A 96 -7.73 -0.06 24.90
CA ALA A 96 -7.89 1.02 25.86
C ALA A 96 -7.44 2.38 25.32
N GLU A 97 -6.29 2.43 24.64
CA GLU A 97 -5.77 3.68 24.07
C GLU A 97 -6.57 4.12 22.84
N LEU A 98 -7.14 3.20 22.04
CA LEU A 98 -8.07 3.54 20.96
C LEU A 98 -9.37 4.16 21.47
N GLU A 99 -9.95 3.64 22.56
CA GLU A 99 -11.13 4.25 23.20
C GLU A 99 -10.80 5.62 23.80
N LYS A 100 -9.61 5.78 24.39
CA LYS A 100 -9.15 7.09 24.87
C LYS A 100 -9.02 8.10 23.73
N LEU A 101 -8.46 7.71 22.59
CA LEU A 101 -8.41 8.57 21.41
C LEU A 101 -9.82 8.96 20.94
N LYS A 102 -10.78 8.05 20.98
CA LYS A 102 -12.17 8.34 20.63
C LYS A 102 -12.85 9.33 21.60
N GLU A 103 -12.53 9.27 22.87
CA GLU A 103 -12.99 10.29 23.83
C GLU A 103 -12.31 11.65 23.60
N LEU A 104 -11.01 11.65 23.28
CA LEU A 104 -10.30 12.87 22.88
C LEU A 104 -10.88 13.50 21.61
N GLU A 105 -11.31 12.71 20.62
CA GLU A 105 -12.01 13.24 19.44
C GLU A 105 -13.25 14.08 19.80
N LYS A 106 -14.02 13.63 20.80
CA LYS A 106 -15.20 14.38 21.28
C LYS A 106 -14.84 15.67 22.04
N GLN A 107 -13.65 15.72 22.61
CA GLN A 107 -13.15 16.82 23.42
C GLN A 107 -12.25 17.78 22.60
N ALA A 108 -12.11 17.55 21.31
CA ALA A 108 -11.24 18.34 20.45
C ALA A 108 -11.64 19.84 20.45
N PRO A 109 -10.68 20.75 20.62
CA PRO A 109 -10.95 22.18 20.68
C PRO A 109 -11.53 22.75 19.38
N ASP A 110 -11.17 22.14 18.25
CA ASP A 110 -11.62 22.55 16.92
C ASP A 110 -11.66 21.36 15.95
N ASP A 111 -12.26 21.57 14.77
CA ASP A 111 -12.38 20.53 13.75
C ASP A 111 -11.04 20.05 13.17
N SER A 112 -10.01 20.88 13.14
CA SER A 112 -8.68 20.50 12.66
C SER A 112 -8.04 19.49 13.61
N GLN A 113 -8.09 19.75 14.91
CA GLN A 113 -7.57 18.84 15.93
C GLN A 113 -8.43 17.57 16.04
N ARG A 114 -9.74 17.70 15.84
CA ARG A 114 -10.64 16.53 15.77
C ARG A 114 -10.29 15.64 14.58
N ALA A 115 -10.07 16.21 13.40
CA ALA A 115 -9.66 15.46 12.21
C ALA A 115 -8.29 14.79 12.39
N GLU A 116 -7.33 15.49 13.00
CA GLU A 116 -6.01 14.92 13.29
C GLU A 116 -6.10 13.74 14.25
N THR A 117 -6.87 13.89 15.33
CA THR A 117 -7.05 12.83 16.34
C THR A 117 -7.74 11.59 15.73
N MET A 118 -8.81 11.79 14.99
CA MET A 118 -9.49 10.71 14.26
C MET A 118 -8.55 10.02 13.26
N PHE A 119 -7.78 10.79 12.49
CA PHE A 119 -6.84 10.24 11.55
C PHE A 119 -5.77 9.38 12.24
N ARG A 120 -5.20 9.84 13.36
CA ARG A 120 -4.22 9.07 14.14
C ARG A 120 -4.81 7.79 14.70
N ARG A 121 -6.03 7.83 15.23
CA ARG A 121 -6.74 6.63 15.70
C ARG A 121 -6.98 5.64 14.57
N LEU A 122 -7.54 6.09 13.45
CA LEU A 122 -7.79 5.25 12.30
C LEU A 122 -6.49 4.68 11.70
N SER A 123 -5.40 5.45 11.72
CA SER A 123 -4.08 4.97 11.26
C SER A 123 -3.54 3.82 12.12
N LEU A 124 -3.77 3.84 13.44
CA LEU A 124 -3.44 2.71 14.32
C LEU A 124 -4.29 1.48 13.99
N GLN A 125 -5.59 1.66 13.77
CA GLN A 125 -6.49 0.58 13.38
C GLN A 125 -6.17 0.02 11.98
N TRP A 126 -5.69 0.89 11.06
CA TRP A 126 -5.24 0.49 9.72
C TRP A 126 -4.03 -0.46 9.73
N GLN A 127 -3.19 -0.39 10.74
CA GLN A 127 -2.07 -1.32 10.91
C GLN A 127 -2.52 -2.75 11.26
N ASN A 128 -3.77 -2.90 11.74
CA ASN A 128 -4.37 -4.19 12.07
C ASN A 128 -5.81 -4.26 11.55
N LEU A 129 -5.95 -4.41 10.23
CA LEU A 129 -7.25 -4.48 9.56
C LEU A 129 -7.95 -5.83 9.73
N GLY A 130 -7.30 -6.82 10.34
CA GLY A 130 -7.83 -8.16 10.56
C GLY A 130 -7.05 -9.26 9.84
N ASP A 131 -7.37 -10.49 10.17
CA ASP A 131 -6.61 -11.66 9.75
C ASP A 131 -7.01 -12.15 8.35
N THR A 132 -8.28 -11.96 7.98
CA THR A 132 -8.79 -12.42 6.68
C THR A 132 -8.83 -11.28 5.64
N PRO A 133 -8.76 -11.61 4.33
CA PRO A 133 -8.92 -10.61 3.27
C PRO A 133 -10.25 -9.83 3.38
N ASP A 134 -11.34 -10.51 3.74
CA ASP A 134 -12.66 -9.87 3.92
C ASP A 134 -12.68 -8.89 5.08
N GLN A 135 -12.14 -9.27 6.23
CA GLN A 135 -12.00 -8.35 7.37
C GLN A 135 -11.18 -7.12 7.00
N ARG A 136 -10.05 -7.30 6.32
CA ARG A 136 -9.20 -6.18 5.89
C ARG A 136 -9.94 -5.24 4.95
N ARG A 137 -10.67 -5.79 3.97
CA ARG A 137 -11.50 -5.00 3.04
C ARG A 137 -12.57 -4.21 3.77
N GLU A 138 -13.35 -4.87 4.63
CA GLU A 138 -14.46 -4.25 5.37
C GLU A 138 -13.98 -3.15 6.32
N ASN A 139 -12.94 -3.42 7.09
CA ASN A 139 -12.38 -2.46 8.02
C ASN A 139 -11.74 -1.27 7.29
N ALA A 140 -10.94 -1.50 6.25
CA ALA A 140 -10.37 -0.42 5.45
C ALA A 140 -11.47 0.48 4.84
N THR A 141 -12.53 -0.14 4.28
CA THR A 141 -13.66 0.60 3.71
C THR A 141 -14.39 1.41 4.77
N THR A 142 -14.64 0.82 5.93
CA THR A 142 -15.33 1.47 7.04
C THR A 142 -14.54 2.67 7.53
N TYR A 143 -13.25 2.51 7.80
CA TYR A 143 -12.41 3.59 8.33
C TYR A 143 -12.25 4.74 7.33
N ALA A 144 -12.04 4.42 6.04
CA ALA A 144 -11.93 5.44 5.01
C ALA A 144 -13.24 6.25 4.86
N ARG A 145 -14.38 5.58 4.86
CA ARG A 145 -15.69 6.24 4.75
C ARG A 145 -16.04 7.06 5.97
N LEU A 146 -15.76 6.57 7.17
CA LEU A 146 -15.98 7.33 8.40
C LEU A 146 -15.19 8.65 8.35
N PHE A 147 -13.91 8.61 8.02
CA PHE A 147 -13.10 9.81 7.93
C PHE A 147 -13.59 10.77 6.83
N ALA A 148 -13.91 10.24 5.65
CA ALA A 148 -14.39 11.04 4.53
C ALA A 148 -15.76 11.67 4.76
N ALA A 149 -16.64 11.04 5.54
CA ALA A 149 -17.94 11.58 5.91
C ALA A 149 -17.83 12.73 6.91
N GLU A 150 -16.94 12.58 7.91
CA GLU A 150 -16.72 13.61 8.94
C GLU A 150 -15.90 14.80 8.43
N PHE A 151 -14.90 14.53 7.59
CA PHE A 151 -13.94 15.54 7.12
C PHE A 151 -13.76 15.51 5.59
N PRO A 152 -14.83 15.80 4.80
CA PRO A 152 -14.77 15.69 3.34
C PRO A 152 -13.81 16.69 2.69
N GLN A 153 -13.45 17.77 3.37
CA GLN A 153 -12.52 18.79 2.88
C GLN A 153 -11.05 18.51 3.26
N ASP A 154 -10.80 17.52 4.12
CA ASP A 154 -9.45 17.14 4.48
C ASP A 154 -8.79 16.39 3.31
N ARG A 155 -7.56 16.81 2.96
CA ARG A 155 -6.78 16.22 1.85
C ARG A 155 -6.50 14.70 2.01
N ARG A 156 -6.62 14.18 3.23
CA ARG A 156 -6.42 12.76 3.53
C ARG A 156 -7.65 11.91 3.17
N ALA A 157 -8.84 12.49 3.16
CA ALA A 157 -10.08 11.76 2.87
C ALA A 157 -10.06 11.02 1.52
N PRO A 158 -9.75 11.67 0.38
CA PRO A 158 -9.70 10.97 -0.90
C PRO A 158 -8.56 9.95 -0.97
N ARG A 159 -7.46 10.15 -0.24
CA ARG A 159 -6.35 9.18 -0.19
C ARG A 159 -6.73 7.93 0.56
N LEU A 160 -7.39 8.04 1.73
CA LEU A 160 -7.89 6.89 2.49
C LEU A 160 -8.91 6.07 1.69
N LEU A 161 -9.83 6.72 0.97
CA LEU A 161 -10.77 6.04 0.08
C LEU A 161 -10.06 5.30 -1.05
N ALA A 162 -9.02 5.91 -1.64
CA ALA A 162 -8.20 5.28 -2.68
C ALA A 162 -7.40 4.07 -2.15
N GLU A 163 -6.88 4.16 -0.92
CA GLU A 163 -6.21 3.04 -0.25
C GLU A 163 -7.19 1.91 0.08
N ALA A 164 -8.39 2.24 0.57
CA ALA A 164 -9.44 1.24 0.81
C ALA A 164 -9.87 0.53 -0.49
N ALA A 165 -9.91 1.25 -1.61
CA ALA A 165 -10.24 0.66 -2.90
C ALA A 165 -9.22 -0.40 -3.36
N ALA A 166 -7.96 -0.36 -2.88
CA ALA A 166 -6.96 -1.37 -3.18
C ALA A 166 -7.29 -2.74 -2.55
N PHE A 167 -8.03 -2.77 -1.45
CA PHE A 167 -8.51 -4.02 -0.83
C PHE A 167 -9.75 -4.60 -1.53
N CYS A 168 -10.29 -3.92 -2.54
CA CYS A 168 -11.55 -4.30 -3.22
C CYS A 168 -11.32 -4.87 -4.63
N ASP A 169 -10.15 -5.40 -4.96
CA ASP A 169 -9.83 -5.90 -6.31
C ASP A 169 -10.80 -7.02 -6.78
N ASN A 170 -11.28 -7.83 -5.85
CA ASN A 170 -12.27 -8.89 -6.12
C ASN A 170 -13.74 -8.43 -5.95
N HIS A 171 -13.97 -7.16 -5.65
CA HIS A 171 -15.28 -6.54 -5.42
C HIS A 171 -15.45 -5.27 -6.25
N PRO A 172 -15.60 -5.39 -7.59
CA PRO A 172 -15.55 -4.27 -8.52
C PRO A 172 -16.57 -3.18 -8.22
N ASP A 173 -17.79 -3.54 -7.81
CA ASP A 173 -18.84 -2.57 -7.46
C ASP A 173 -18.47 -1.74 -6.22
N GLN A 174 -17.89 -2.37 -5.21
CA GLN A 174 -17.42 -1.68 -4.01
C GLN A 174 -16.22 -0.79 -4.34
N LYS A 175 -15.29 -1.29 -5.16
CA LYS A 175 -14.13 -0.53 -5.64
C LYS A 175 -14.55 0.70 -6.43
N SER A 176 -15.50 0.56 -7.36
CA SER A 176 -16.04 1.67 -8.15
C SER A 176 -16.60 2.78 -7.26
N LYS A 177 -17.44 2.42 -6.27
CA LYS A 177 -18.02 3.39 -5.34
C LYS A 177 -16.97 4.15 -4.52
N LEU A 178 -15.91 3.45 -4.08
CA LEU A 178 -14.81 4.10 -3.34
C LEU A 178 -14.00 5.05 -4.23
N ILE A 179 -13.72 4.64 -5.47
CA ILE A 179 -13.04 5.49 -6.45
C ILE A 179 -13.88 6.73 -6.79
N GLU A 180 -15.18 6.59 -6.99
CA GLU A 180 -16.09 7.71 -7.26
C GLU A 180 -16.13 8.69 -6.10
N GLN A 181 -16.23 8.19 -4.86
CA GLN A 181 -16.16 9.02 -3.66
C GLN A 181 -14.80 9.74 -3.55
N ALA A 182 -13.69 9.03 -3.81
CA ALA A 182 -12.35 9.63 -3.79
C ALA A 182 -12.20 10.72 -4.85
N LEU A 183 -12.69 10.48 -6.07
CA LEU A 183 -12.67 11.45 -7.17
C LEU A 183 -13.48 12.71 -6.86
N SER A 184 -14.63 12.57 -6.21
CA SER A 184 -15.47 13.72 -5.84
C SER A 184 -14.83 14.63 -4.80
N LEU A 185 -13.91 14.11 -3.98
CA LEU A 185 -13.23 14.84 -2.91
C LEU A 185 -11.80 15.28 -3.30
N SER A 186 -11.21 14.65 -4.31
CA SER A 186 -9.80 14.88 -4.67
C SER A 186 -9.59 16.25 -5.31
N LYS A 187 -8.63 17.00 -4.76
CA LYS A 187 -8.11 18.26 -5.32
C LYS A 187 -6.66 18.10 -5.82
N GLU A 188 -6.09 16.90 -5.66
CA GLU A 188 -4.71 16.60 -6.06
C GLU A 188 -4.70 15.96 -7.45
N GLU A 189 -4.04 16.59 -8.41
CA GLU A 189 -4.03 16.14 -9.82
C GLU A 189 -3.44 14.74 -9.99
N SER A 190 -2.35 14.42 -9.28
CA SER A 190 -1.70 13.11 -9.34
C SER A 190 -2.62 11.99 -8.85
N LEU A 191 -3.32 12.19 -7.74
CA LEU A 191 -4.29 11.25 -7.20
C LEU A 191 -5.49 11.11 -8.12
N THR A 192 -6.02 12.23 -8.62
CA THR A 192 -7.16 12.25 -9.55
C THR A 192 -6.86 11.45 -10.81
N ARG A 193 -5.67 11.65 -11.43
CA ARG A 193 -5.24 10.89 -12.62
C ARG A 193 -5.17 9.40 -12.33
N ARG A 194 -4.56 9.00 -11.22
CA ARG A 194 -4.48 7.58 -10.82
C ARG A 194 -5.86 6.96 -10.66
N LEU A 195 -6.79 7.65 -9.98
CA LEU A 195 -8.16 7.17 -9.76
C LEU A 195 -8.95 7.07 -11.07
N GLN A 196 -8.74 7.99 -12.02
CA GLN A 196 -9.34 7.92 -13.36
C GLN A 196 -8.81 6.71 -14.15
N ASP A 197 -7.53 6.39 -14.04
CA ASP A 197 -6.96 5.20 -14.66
C ASP A 197 -7.49 3.92 -14.01
N ASP A 198 -7.64 3.89 -12.69
CA ASP A 198 -8.30 2.79 -11.97
C ASP A 198 -9.75 2.60 -12.44
N ARG A 199 -10.50 3.70 -12.62
CA ARG A 199 -11.86 3.65 -13.14
C ARG A 199 -11.91 3.12 -14.57
N LYS A 200 -11.03 3.60 -15.47
CA LYS A 200 -10.94 3.08 -16.84
C LYS A 200 -10.71 1.57 -16.88
N ARG A 201 -9.86 1.05 -15.98
CA ARG A 201 -9.64 -0.39 -15.88
C ARG A 201 -10.89 -1.14 -15.40
N LEU A 202 -11.57 -0.63 -14.37
CA LEU A 202 -12.83 -1.22 -13.91
C LEU A 202 -13.90 -1.27 -15.02
N ASP A 203 -13.97 -0.24 -15.82
CA ASP A 203 -14.90 -0.15 -16.96
C ASP A 203 -14.62 -1.19 -18.06
N GLN A 204 -13.45 -1.84 -18.06
CA GLN A 204 -13.13 -2.95 -18.96
C GLN A 204 -13.66 -4.31 -18.49
N LEU A 205 -14.01 -4.46 -17.22
CA LEU A 205 -14.53 -5.73 -16.69
C LEU A 205 -15.80 -6.15 -17.43
N GLY A 206 -15.85 -7.41 -17.81
CA GLY A 206 -16.94 -7.99 -18.57
C GLY A 206 -16.96 -7.65 -20.05
N LYS A 207 -16.07 -6.76 -20.50
CA LYS A 207 -16.01 -6.33 -21.93
C LYS A 207 -14.89 -7.07 -22.66
N PRO A 208 -15.04 -7.23 -24.01
CA PRO A 208 -13.96 -7.73 -24.85
C PRO A 208 -12.72 -6.83 -24.79
N VAL A 209 -11.54 -7.45 -24.66
CA VAL A 209 -10.26 -6.75 -24.67
C VAL A 209 -9.74 -6.70 -26.09
N SER A 210 -9.48 -5.50 -26.61
CA SER A 210 -8.83 -5.32 -27.91
C SER A 210 -7.34 -5.05 -27.70
N LEU A 211 -6.50 -5.97 -28.19
CA LEU A 211 -5.04 -5.85 -28.11
C LEU A 211 -4.40 -6.50 -29.34
N ALA A 212 -3.72 -5.68 -30.15
CA ALA A 212 -2.90 -6.15 -31.26
C ALA A 212 -1.56 -5.42 -31.23
N PHE A 213 -0.47 -6.13 -31.52
CA PHE A 213 0.88 -5.58 -31.53
C PHE A 213 1.84 -6.46 -32.34
N THR A 214 3.02 -5.95 -32.61
CA THR A 214 4.14 -6.75 -33.13
C THR A 214 4.99 -7.23 -31.95
N THR A 215 5.22 -8.54 -31.88
CA THR A 215 6.01 -9.16 -30.80
C THR A 215 7.48 -8.75 -30.85
N THR A 216 8.22 -9.05 -29.79
CA THR A 216 9.69 -8.88 -29.75
C THR A 216 10.40 -9.64 -30.88
N ASP A 217 9.81 -10.71 -31.40
CA ASP A 217 10.36 -11.55 -32.47
C ASP A 217 9.90 -11.14 -33.86
N GLY A 218 9.08 -10.07 -33.95
CA GLY A 218 8.61 -9.50 -35.22
C GLY A 218 7.32 -10.08 -35.74
N GLU A 219 6.66 -10.97 -35.02
CA GLU A 219 5.41 -11.58 -35.43
C GLU A 219 4.21 -10.68 -35.07
N ALA A 220 3.15 -10.72 -35.84
CA ALA A 220 1.91 -10.02 -35.53
C ALA A 220 1.06 -10.84 -34.58
N PHE A 221 0.73 -10.26 -33.44
CA PHE A 221 -0.18 -10.82 -32.45
C PHE A 221 -1.50 -10.05 -32.44
N ASP A 222 -2.61 -10.77 -32.36
CA ASP A 222 -3.95 -10.21 -32.23
C ASP A 222 -4.75 -11.07 -31.24
N LEU A 223 -5.11 -10.47 -30.09
CA LEU A 223 -5.84 -11.13 -29.03
C LEU A 223 -7.21 -11.67 -29.47
N SER A 224 -7.85 -11.04 -30.48
CA SER A 224 -9.12 -11.52 -31.01
C SER A 224 -9.06 -12.92 -31.64
N LYS A 225 -7.86 -13.36 -32.04
CA LYS A 225 -7.61 -14.70 -32.59
C LYS A 225 -7.45 -15.78 -31.52
N GLU A 226 -7.34 -15.39 -30.26
CA GLU A 226 -7.20 -16.32 -29.13
C GLU A 226 -8.55 -16.71 -28.51
N GLN A 227 -9.69 -16.44 -29.18
CA GLN A 227 -11.00 -16.89 -28.74
C GLN A 227 -11.02 -18.42 -28.59
N GLY A 228 -11.72 -18.90 -27.56
CA GLY A 228 -11.72 -20.30 -27.16
C GLY A 228 -10.65 -20.65 -26.10
N HIS A 229 -9.71 -19.74 -25.87
CA HIS A 229 -8.68 -19.92 -24.84
C HIS A 229 -8.87 -18.93 -23.67
N VAL A 230 -8.49 -19.35 -22.48
CA VAL A 230 -8.27 -18.43 -21.35
C VAL A 230 -6.92 -17.76 -21.57
N VAL A 231 -6.88 -16.43 -21.51
CA VAL A 231 -5.66 -15.66 -21.70
C VAL A 231 -5.24 -14.96 -20.40
N ALA A 232 -4.00 -15.16 -20.01
CA ALA A 232 -3.31 -14.42 -18.96
C ALA A 232 -2.49 -13.30 -19.61
N LEU A 233 -2.95 -12.06 -19.50
CA LEU A 233 -2.25 -10.88 -19.99
C LEU A 233 -1.47 -10.22 -18.85
N VAL A 234 -0.13 -10.28 -18.95
CA VAL A 234 0.78 -9.82 -17.89
C VAL A 234 1.49 -8.52 -18.32
N PHE A 235 1.38 -7.51 -17.46
CA PHE A 235 2.17 -6.27 -17.59
C PHE A 235 3.30 -6.32 -16.57
N TRP A 236 4.53 -6.15 -17.04
CA TRP A 236 5.73 -6.31 -16.21
C TRP A 236 6.92 -5.48 -16.71
N SER A 237 8.00 -5.45 -15.95
CA SER A 237 9.28 -4.88 -16.33
C SER A 237 10.44 -5.68 -15.72
N ALA A 238 11.49 -5.88 -16.48
CA ALA A 238 12.74 -6.48 -16.03
C ALA A 238 13.49 -5.59 -15.03
N GLU A 239 13.30 -4.27 -15.09
CA GLU A 239 13.85 -3.30 -14.14
C GLU A 239 13.22 -3.40 -12.75
N SER A 240 12.12 -4.14 -12.60
CA SER A 240 11.36 -4.28 -11.35
C SER A 240 11.63 -5.62 -10.67
N ALA A 241 12.37 -5.61 -9.55
CA ALA A 241 12.62 -6.82 -8.77
C ALA A 241 11.33 -7.56 -8.34
N PRO A 242 10.24 -6.89 -7.89
CA PRO A 242 8.97 -7.56 -7.64
C PRO A 242 8.38 -8.27 -8.87
N CYS A 243 8.56 -7.71 -10.08
CA CYS A 243 8.13 -8.36 -11.31
C CYS A 243 8.91 -9.65 -11.56
N LEU A 244 10.23 -9.60 -11.47
CA LEU A 244 11.08 -10.78 -11.72
C LEU A 244 10.75 -11.93 -10.77
N VAL A 245 10.60 -11.64 -9.48
CA VAL A 245 10.23 -12.63 -8.47
C VAL A 245 8.86 -13.25 -8.81
N TRP A 246 7.85 -12.44 -9.08
CA TRP A 246 6.50 -12.93 -9.38
C TRP A 246 6.46 -13.72 -10.70
N MET A 247 7.12 -13.23 -11.74
CA MET A 247 7.19 -13.89 -13.06
C MET A 247 7.83 -15.26 -12.98
N GLN A 248 8.83 -15.47 -12.10
CA GLN A 248 9.47 -16.76 -11.90
C GLN A 248 8.48 -17.82 -11.40
N TYR A 249 7.60 -17.46 -10.46
CA TYR A 249 6.57 -18.37 -9.95
C TYR A 249 5.46 -18.58 -10.98
N PHE A 250 5.00 -17.50 -11.60
CA PHE A 250 3.94 -17.56 -12.59
C PHE A 250 4.34 -18.38 -13.84
N ALA A 251 5.58 -18.23 -14.33
CA ALA A 251 6.07 -18.99 -15.47
C ALA A 251 6.07 -20.51 -15.20
N ARG A 252 6.49 -20.93 -14.03
CA ARG A 252 6.43 -22.36 -13.63
C ARG A 252 5.00 -22.87 -13.62
N TYR A 253 4.09 -22.13 -12.99
CA TYR A 253 2.69 -22.51 -12.94
C TYR A 253 2.06 -22.58 -14.34
N ALA A 254 2.31 -21.60 -15.20
CA ALA A 254 1.74 -21.55 -16.54
C ALA A 254 2.26 -22.68 -17.45
N ALA A 255 3.50 -23.13 -17.26
CA ALA A 255 4.08 -24.24 -18.02
C ALA A 255 3.30 -25.56 -17.84
N ASP A 256 2.68 -25.75 -16.68
CA ASP A 256 1.89 -26.96 -16.37
C ASP A 256 0.46 -26.90 -16.93
N ILE A 257 0.08 -25.80 -17.63
CA ILE A 257 -1.29 -25.58 -18.13
C ILE A 257 -1.27 -25.25 -19.64
N PRO A 258 -1.18 -26.24 -20.53
CA PRO A 258 -1.10 -26.01 -21.98
C PRO A 258 -2.32 -25.29 -22.57
N SER A 259 -3.48 -25.37 -21.92
CA SER A 259 -4.73 -24.68 -22.32
C SER A 259 -4.76 -23.19 -21.94
N LEU A 260 -3.82 -22.72 -21.14
CA LEU A 260 -3.67 -21.31 -20.81
C LEU A 260 -2.78 -20.61 -21.84
N LYS A 261 -3.28 -19.57 -22.45
CA LYS A 261 -2.46 -18.66 -23.27
C LYS A 261 -1.89 -17.56 -22.42
N VAL A 262 -0.58 -17.37 -22.47
CA VAL A 262 0.08 -16.27 -21.79
C VAL A 262 0.57 -15.25 -22.80
N VAL A 263 0.28 -13.99 -22.55
CA VAL A 263 0.68 -12.84 -23.37
C VAL A 263 1.28 -11.79 -22.44
N THR A 264 2.35 -11.14 -22.84
CA THR A 264 2.97 -10.15 -21.97
C THR A 264 3.15 -8.80 -22.65
N VAL A 265 3.13 -7.74 -21.84
CA VAL A 265 3.45 -6.37 -22.24
C VAL A 265 4.57 -5.89 -21.34
N SER A 266 5.73 -5.64 -21.92
CA SER A 266 6.87 -5.11 -21.20
C SER A 266 6.82 -3.59 -21.15
N LEU A 267 7.06 -3.05 -19.94
CA LEU A 267 7.25 -1.63 -19.69
C LEU A 267 8.74 -1.30 -19.50
N ASP A 268 9.62 -2.08 -20.09
CA ASP A 268 11.04 -1.79 -20.09
C ASP A 268 11.38 -0.67 -21.08
N ARG A 269 12.43 0.09 -20.80
CA ARG A 269 13.00 1.06 -21.73
C ARG A 269 14.13 0.46 -22.54
N ASP A 270 14.88 -0.46 -21.94
CA ASP A 270 15.96 -1.16 -22.61
C ASP A 270 15.55 -2.54 -23.10
N ARG A 271 15.77 -2.80 -24.40
CA ARG A 271 15.44 -4.07 -25.04
C ARG A 271 16.40 -5.20 -24.64
N ALA A 272 17.63 -4.86 -24.28
CA ALA A 272 18.62 -5.86 -23.88
C ALA A 272 18.29 -6.41 -22.50
N ASP A 273 17.88 -5.56 -21.57
CA ASP A 273 17.45 -5.97 -20.23
C ASP A 273 16.21 -6.87 -20.30
N LEU A 274 15.20 -6.50 -21.13
CA LEU A 274 14.04 -7.34 -21.37
C LEU A 274 14.45 -8.72 -21.90
N ARG A 275 15.31 -8.78 -22.93
CA ARG A 275 15.77 -10.06 -23.52
C ARG A 275 16.51 -10.91 -22.51
N ALA A 276 17.40 -10.33 -21.74
CA ALA A 276 18.14 -11.05 -20.70
C ALA A 276 17.20 -11.64 -19.65
N ALA A 277 16.19 -10.88 -19.21
CA ALA A 277 15.19 -11.36 -18.25
C ALA A 277 14.31 -12.47 -18.85
N MET A 278 13.83 -12.33 -20.08
CA MET A 278 13.07 -13.37 -20.76
C MET A 278 13.86 -14.67 -20.89
N GLN A 279 15.13 -14.61 -21.24
CA GLN A 279 16.02 -15.77 -21.30
C GLN A 279 16.21 -16.41 -19.92
N ALA A 280 16.51 -15.61 -18.90
CA ALA A 280 16.73 -16.10 -17.54
C ALA A 280 15.48 -16.79 -16.95
N LEU A 281 14.28 -16.30 -17.32
CA LEU A 281 12.99 -16.83 -16.87
C LEU A 281 12.41 -17.90 -17.82
N ASN A 282 13.11 -18.24 -18.92
CA ASN A 282 12.64 -19.16 -19.96
C ASN A 282 11.26 -18.78 -20.53
N ILE A 283 11.06 -17.47 -20.78
CA ILE A 283 9.80 -16.93 -21.31
C ILE A 283 9.87 -16.90 -22.84
N HIS A 284 8.91 -17.59 -23.48
CA HIS A 284 8.74 -17.65 -24.94
C HIS A 284 7.34 -17.15 -25.37
N TRP A 285 6.66 -16.41 -24.52
CA TRP A 285 5.31 -15.91 -24.80
C TRP A 285 5.33 -14.71 -25.72
N PRO A 286 4.26 -14.50 -26.53
CA PRO A 286 4.08 -13.28 -27.28
C PRO A 286 4.24 -12.06 -26.37
N THR A 287 5.24 -11.24 -26.62
CA THR A 287 5.60 -10.09 -25.80
C THR A 287 5.55 -8.80 -26.59
N ALA A 288 4.70 -7.87 -26.19
CA ALA A 288 4.72 -6.50 -26.69
C ALA A 288 5.85 -5.71 -26.03
N TYR A 289 6.59 -4.95 -26.83
CA TYR A 289 7.65 -4.05 -26.34
C TYR A 289 7.62 -2.76 -27.13
N GLU A 290 7.40 -1.63 -26.45
CA GLU A 290 7.33 -0.31 -27.06
C GLU A 290 8.54 0.57 -26.72
N GLY A 291 9.39 0.17 -25.77
CA GLY A 291 10.59 0.89 -25.33
C GLY A 291 10.31 2.23 -24.63
N LYS A 292 9.10 2.42 -24.11
CA LYS A 292 8.62 3.72 -23.57
C LYS A 292 8.36 3.69 -22.07
N GLY A 293 8.62 2.59 -21.38
CA GLY A 293 8.34 2.46 -19.95
C GLY A 293 6.86 2.78 -19.66
N TRP A 294 6.61 3.59 -18.66
CA TRP A 294 5.26 4.03 -18.28
C TRP A 294 4.54 4.91 -19.32
N GLU A 295 5.27 5.39 -20.31
CA GLU A 295 4.72 6.13 -21.45
C GLU A 295 4.20 5.21 -22.58
N SER A 296 4.23 3.88 -22.37
CA SER A 296 3.72 2.88 -23.30
C SER A 296 2.28 3.19 -23.71
N PRO A 297 1.97 3.37 -25.00
CA PRO A 297 0.61 3.55 -25.51
C PRO A 297 -0.35 2.44 -25.09
N ILE A 298 0.11 1.18 -25.08
CA ILE A 298 -0.70 0.03 -24.64
C ILE A 298 -1.04 0.19 -23.16
N ALA A 299 -0.05 0.43 -22.31
CA ALA A 299 -0.27 0.57 -20.86
C ALA A 299 -1.19 1.75 -20.53
N ARG A 300 -0.97 2.91 -21.17
CA ARG A 300 -1.80 4.10 -20.96
C ARG A 300 -3.25 3.89 -21.43
N ARG A 301 -3.45 3.27 -22.60
CA ARG A 301 -4.79 2.98 -23.11
C ARG A 301 -5.56 2.07 -22.17
N LEU A 302 -4.89 1.08 -21.59
CA LEU A 302 -5.50 0.10 -20.70
C LEU A 302 -5.49 0.56 -19.23
N GLY A 303 -4.97 1.75 -18.92
CA GLY A 303 -4.96 2.34 -17.57
C GLY A 303 -4.03 1.61 -16.59
N ILE A 304 -2.94 0.98 -17.06
CA ILE A 304 -1.98 0.27 -16.21
C ILE A 304 -1.16 1.28 -15.42
N ASN A 305 -1.19 1.18 -14.10
CA ASN A 305 -0.52 2.09 -13.16
C ASN A 305 0.31 1.39 -12.08
N THR A 306 0.35 0.05 -12.07
CA THR A 306 1.17 -0.76 -11.15
C THR A 306 1.76 -1.96 -11.88
N LEU A 307 2.94 -2.44 -11.42
CA LEU A 307 3.62 -3.63 -11.92
C LEU A 307 4.06 -4.54 -10.77
N PRO A 308 4.02 -5.86 -10.98
CA PRO A 308 3.38 -6.54 -12.09
C PRO A 308 1.85 -6.45 -12.00
N THR A 309 1.15 -6.50 -13.13
CA THR A 309 -0.32 -6.59 -13.19
C THR A 309 -0.70 -7.80 -14.03
N LEU A 310 -1.63 -8.62 -13.54
CA LEU A 310 -2.19 -9.76 -14.27
C LEU A 310 -3.67 -9.54 -14.56
N TRP A 311 -4.03 -9.47 -15.83
CA TRP A 311 -5.40 -9.55 -16.30
C TRP A 311 -5.73 -10.97 -16.74
N LEU A 312 -6.95 -11.43 -16.40
CA LEU A 312 -7.46 -12.69 -16.90
C LEU A 312 -8.63 -12.44 -17.85
N ILE A 313 -8.55 -13.06 -19.01
CA ILE A 313 -9.50 -12.93 -20.11
C ILE A 313 -10.10 -14.32 -20.37
N ASP A 314 -11.41 -14.39 -20.46
CA ASP A 314 -12.11 -15.66 -20.69
C ASP A 314 -12.06 -16.14 -22.14
N LYS A 315 -12.61 -17.32 -22.42
CA LYS A 315 -12.70 -17.92 -23.74
C LYS A 315 -13.49 -17.08 -24.78
N LYS A 316 -14.31 -16.11 -24.31
CA LYS A 316 -15.06 -15.16 -25.16
C LYS A 316 -14.28 -13.89 -25.44
N GLY A 317 -13.05 -13.78 -24.94
CA GLY A 317 -12.21 -12.59 -25.04
C GLY A 317 -12.58 -11.48 -24.06
N CYS A 318 -13.44 -11.73 -23.06
CA CYS A 318 -13.87 -10.72 -22.10
C CYS A 318 -12.99 -10.72 -20.85
N LEU A 319 -12.66 -9.52 -20.38
CA LEU A 319 -11.88 -9.32 -19.15
C LEU A 319 -12.66 -9.79 -17.90
N ARG A 320 -12.07 -10.66 -17.11
CA ARG A 320 -12.68 -11.22 -15.90
C ARG A 320 -11.99 -10.83 -14.60
N ALA A 321 -10.71 -10.49 -14.65
CA ALA A 321 -9.97 -10.02 -13.48
C ALA A 321 -8.91 -8.99 -13.88
N LEU A 322 -8.82 -7.90 -13.10
CA LEU A 322 -7.91 -6.77 -13.32
C LEU A 322 -6.59 -6.88 -12.57
N ASN A 323 -6.54 -7.65 -11.49
CA ASN A 323 -5.34 -7.88 -10.69
C ASN A 323 -5.45 -9.24 -9.99
N ALA A 324 -5.16 -10.29 -10.74
CA ALA A 324 -5.32 -11.67 -10.27
C ALA A 324 -4.05 -12.25 -9.62
N ARG A 325 -3.07 -11.42 -9.25
CA ARG A 325 -1.75 -11.91 -8.81
C ARG A 325 -1.74 -12.79 -7.56
N GLU A 326 -2.63 -12.51 -6.61
CA GLU A 326 -2.64 -13.22 -5.33
C GLU A 326 -3.38 -14.56 -5.40
N ASP A 327 -4.38 -14.68 -6.27
CA ASP A 327 -5.29 -15.83 -6.38
C ASP A 327 -5.43 -16.34 -7.82
N TYR A 328 -4.39 -16.10 -8.66
CA TYR A 328 -4.43 -16.45 -10.09
C TYR A 328 -4.70 -17.93 -10.34
N GLU A 329 -4.19 -18.82 -9.52
CA GLU A 329 -4.39 -20.26 -9.69
C GLU A 329 -5.87 -20.65 -9.64
N LEU A 330 -6.59 -20.17 -8.62
CA LEU A 330 -8.02 -20.44 -8.46
C LEU A 330 -8.82 -19.80 -9.60
N LYS A 331 -8.53 -18.55 -9.94
CA LYS A 331 -9.24 -17.84 -11.00
C LYS A 331 -9.02 -18.45 -12.38
N ILE A 332 -7.78 -18.81 -12.71
CA ILE A 332 -7.46 -19.50 -13.98
C ILE A 332 -8.19 -20.84 -14.06
N LYS A 333 -8.12 -21.68 -13.02
CA LYS A 333 -8.86 -22.95 -12.97
C LYS A 333 -10.36 -22.74 -13.18
N THR A 334 -10.94 -21.75 -12.51
CA THR A 334 -12.35 -21.41 -12.64
C THR A 334 -12.71 -21.03 -14.07
N LEU A 335 -11.91 -20.19 -14.74
CA LEU A 335 -12.16 -19.77 -16.12
C LEU A 335 -11.97 -20.90 -17.12
N LEU A 336 -11.00 -21.80 -16.90
CA LEU A 336 -10.78 -22.96 -17.75
C LEU A 336 -11.96 -23.95 -17.72
N LEU A 337 -12.65 -24.07 -16.56
CA LEU A 337 -13.83 -24.92 -16.39
C LEU A 337 -15.11 -24.31 -16.96
N GLN A 338 -15.15 -23.01 -17.19
CA GLN A 338 -16.30 -22.34 -17.82
C GLN A 338 -16.34 -22.62 -19.33
N ASN A 339 -17.56 -22.87 -19.87
CA ASN A 339 -17.79 -23.06 -21.30
C ASN A 339 -17.91 -21.75 -22.06
#